data_4c6eb4f9d64d6a193f7ab2e78f241ac5
#
_entry.id   4c6eb4f9d64d6a193f7ab2e78f241ac5
#
_cell.length_a   1.000
_cell.length_b   1.000
_cell.length_c   1.000
_cell.angle_alpha   90.00
_cell.angle_beta   90.00
_cell.angle_gamma   90.00
#
_symmetry.space_group_name_H-M   'P 1'
#
loop_
_entity.id
_entity.type
_entity.pdbx_description
1 polymer ?
#
loop_
_entity_poly.entity_id
_entity_poly.type
_entity_poly.pdbx_seq_one_letter_code
_entity_poly.pdbx_strand_id
1 'polypeptide(L)'
;MATQIPAALMKIIIMSAFGVIALAVIALEDHEPPPPPDSNIFERQKKQIFDQGKAEAYQEAINPITDPILLIRDAKVAAANPAAKNFLGGHIIGEDVRVAIRHPAAADRLANPNAEHTGEPILLVGVGSAGQRWELRIHALADGLKLVQLSDQSSHYAAERMRTDFVANASHELRTPLAALKGFIETLESPEAGKDDETRTRFLKIMYQEADRMQRLVEDLMSLSRIEAEKYQLPSEPVNLANLISDVKGVFLSGRNKKESDFNVSVPKNLPMIQGDYAQLSQLLHNLISNAYKYGRRGTSVSVTVEPNRNASMLRLSVTDQGDGIAPEHIPRLTERFYRVDKGRSKSIGGTGLGLAIVKHITERHGGRMEVTSKKGIGTSVTIFLPIIR
;
A
#
# COMPACT_ATOMS: atom_id res chain seq x y z
N MET A 1 7.68 0.72 35.22
CA MET A 1 7.35 0.85 36.66
C MET A 1 5.95 0.33 36.86
N ALA A 2 5.80 -0.89 37.31
CA ALA A 2 4.52 -1.49 37.60
C ALA A 2 4.06 -1.05 38.98
N THR A 3 2.99 -0.27 39.05
CA THR A 3 2.35 0.12 40.31
C THR A 3 1.59 -1.09 40.86
N GLN A 4 2.20 -1.75 41.84
CA GLN A 4 1.52 -2.74 42.69
C GLN A 4 0.47 -2.01 43.54
N ILE A 5 -0.80 -2.41 43.40
CA ILE A 5 -1.88 -1.96 44.28
C ILE A 5 -1.60 -2.56 45.66
N PRO A 6 -1.53 -1.74 46.72
CA PRO A 6 -1.20 -2.25 48.07
C PRO A 6 -2.31 -3.19 48.54
N ALA A 7 -1.92 -4.34 49.10
CA ALA A 7 -2.80 -5.35 49.67
C ALA A 7 -3.77 -4.83 50.73
N ALA A 8 -3.50 -3.66 51.31
CA ALA A 8 -4.34 -2.94 52.25
C ALA A 8 -5.65 -2.41 51.62
N LEU A 9 -5.62 -1.99 50.32
CA LEU A 9 -6.82 -1.47 49.66
C LEU A 9 -7.81 -2.60 49.33
N MET A 10 -7.31 -3.79 49.05
CA MET A 10 -8.12 -4.96 48.76
C MET A 10 -8.81 -5.49 50.03
N LYS A 11 -8.19 -5.35 51.20
CA LYS A 11 -8.83 -5.71 52.50
C LYS A 11 -9.97 -4.74 52.87
N ILE A 12 -9.87 -3.46 52.56
CA ILE A 12 -10.91 -2.48 52.85
C ILE A 12 -12.17 -2.69 52.02
N ILE A 13 -12.03 -3.07 50.75
CA ILE A 13 -13.17 -3.35 49.86
C ILE A 13 -13.89 -4.63 50.28
N ILE A 14 -13.18 -5.64 50.73
CA ILE A 14 -13.75 -6.88 51.24
C ILE A 14 -14.46 -6.67 52.61
N MET A 15 -13.93 -5.81 53.47
CA MET A 15 -14.55 -5.51 54.79
C MET A 15 -15.81 -4.64 54.67
N SER A 16 -15.90 -3.73 53.68
CA SER A 16 -17.10 -2.90 53.45
C SER A 16 -18.29 -3.70 52.92
N ALA A 17 -18.05 -4.73 52.10
CA ALA A 17 -19.08 -5.62 51.62
C ALA A 17 -19.64 -6.55 52.72
N PHE A 18 -18.82 -6.94 53.71
CA PHE A 18 -19.24 -7.75 54.85
C PHE A 18 -19.98 -6.95 55.92
N GLY A 19 -19.67 -5.65 56.09
CA GLY A 19 -20.30 -4.78 57.08
C GLY A 19 -21.78 -4.48 56.80
N VAL A 20 -22.18 -4.44 55.53
CA VAL A 20 -23.60 -4.17 55.14
C VAL A 20 -24.48 -5.42 55.34
N ILE A 21 -23.91 -6.60 55.26
CA ILE A 21 -24.63 -7.87 55.45
C ILE A 21 -24.84 -8.15 56.96
N ALA A 22 -23.91 -7.76 57.84
CA ALA A 22 -24.01 -7.97 59.27
C ALA A 22 -25.08 -7.10 59.97
N LEU A 23 -25.41 -5.91 59.44
CA LEU A 23 -26.42 -4.99 60.00
C LEU A 23 -27.85 -5.39 59.67
N ALA A 24 -28.08 -6.22 58.65
CA ALA A 24 -29.40 -6.74 58.31
C ALA A 24 -29.87 -7.96 59.13
N VAL A 25 -28.95 -8.61 59.88
CA VAL A 25 -29.22 -9.81 60.65
C VAL A 25 -29.71 -9.53 62.09
N ILE A 26 -29.55 -8.29 62.61
CA ILE A 26 -29.87 -7.97 64.03
C ILE A 26 -31.32 -7.46 64.20
N ALA A 27 -32.12 -7.30 63.13
CA ALA A 27 -33.42 -6.65 63.20
C ALA A 27 -34.66 -7.61 63.13
N LEU A 28 -34.47 -8.94 63.18
CA LEU A 28 -35.60 -9.89 63.13
C LEU A 28 -35.41 -11.03 64.16
N GLU A 29 -35.65 -10.73 65.42
CA GLU A 29 -36.06 -11.74 66.40
C GLU A 29 -37.56 -12.08 66.16
N ASP A 30 -37.83 -13.40 66.16
CA ASP A 30 -39.14 -14.11 66.04
C ASP A 30 -39.60 -14.47 64.62
N HIS A 31 -38.78 -15.21 63.89
CA HIS A 31 -39.29 -16.11 62.86
C HIS A 31 -38.42 -17.39 62.81
N GLU A 32 -39.05 -18.55 62.63
CA GLU A 32 -38.32 -19.79 62.38
C GLU A 32 -37.18 -19.57 61.37
N PRO A 33 -35.97 -20.15 61.63
CA PRO A 33 -34.86 -19.93 60.74
C PRO A 33 -35.25 -20.44 59.34
N PRO A 34 -35.09 -19.60 58.33
CA PRO A 34 -35.32 -20.05 56.96
C PRO A 34 -34.43 -21.28 56.69
N PRO A 35 -34.89 -22.26 55.89
CA PRO A 35 -34.10 -23.43 55.54
C PRO A 35 -32.73 -22.97 55.03
N PRO A 36 -31.63 -23.69 55.35
CA PRO A 36 -30.29 -23.27 54.98
C PRO A 36 -30.26 -22.99 53.48
N PRO A 37 -29.71 -21.83 53.05
CA PRO A 37 -29.69 -21.49 51.64
C PRO A 37 -29.01 -22.61 50.89
N ASP A 38 -29.64 -23.08 49.83
CA ASP A 38 -29.18 -24.18 48.99
C ASP A 38 -27.73 -23.86 48.62
N SER A 39 -26.76 -24.61 49.13
CA SER A 39 -25.31 -24.38 48.95
C SER A 39 -24.97 -24.23 47.46
N ASN A 40 -25.78 -24.84 46.60
CA ASN A 40 -25.71 -24.76 45.16
C ASN A 40 -26.04 -23.36 44.61
N ILE A 41 -26.92 -22.58 45.28
CA ILE A 41 -27.26 -21.20 44.82
C ILE A 41 -26.10 -20.25 45.11
N PHE A 42 -25.49 -20.39 46.30
CA PHE A 42 -24.38 -19.54 46.72
C PHE A 42 -23.12 -19.81 45.90
N GLU A 43 -22.83 -21.06 45.61
CA GLU A 43 -21.73 -21.49 44.71
C GLU A 43 -21.97 -20.99 43.26
N ARG A 44 -23.21 -21.08 42.77
CA ARG A 44 -23.59 -20.57 41.45
C ARG A 44 -23.47 -19.05 41.38
N GLN A 45 -23.92 -18.32 42.37
CA GLN A 45 -23.79 -16.85 42.41
C GLN A 45 -22.31 -16.40 42.50
N LYS A 46 -21.52 -17.05 43.33
CA LYS A 46 -20.08 -16.78 43.48
C LYS A 46 -19.32 -17.06 42.19
N LYS A 47 -19.66 -18.15 41.49
CA LYS A 47 -19.11 -18.48 40.20
C LYS A 47 -19.53 -17.48 39.13
N GLN A 48 -20.77 -17.00 39.14
CA GLN A 48 -21.31 -16.05 38.21
C GLN A 48 -20.65 -14.64 38.35
N ILE A 49 -20.46 -14.19 39.63
CA ILE A 49 -19.76 -12.92 39.92
C ILE A 49 -18.28 -13.02 39.52
N PHE A 50 -17.64 -14.17 39.76
CA PHE A 50 -16.24 -14.37 39.37
C PHE A 50 -16.07 -14.44 37.85
N ASP A 51 -17.00 -15.08 37.16
CA ASP A 51 -17.02 -15.17 35.69
C ASP A 51 -17.33 -13.81 35.04
N GLN A 52 -18.21 -12.98 35.65
CA GLN A 52 -18.46 -11.62 35.20
C GLN A 52 -17.24 -10.70 35.36
N GLY A 53 -16.60 -10.72 36.53
CA GLY A 53 -15.37 -9.91 36.74
C GLY A 53 -14.22 -10.28 35.81
N LYS A 54 -14.08 -11.56 35.46
CA LYS A 54 -13.12 -12.00 34.45
C LYS A 54 -13.49 -11.52 33.05
N ALA A 55 -14.77 -11.57 32.67
CA ALA A 55 -15.25 -11.13 31.36
C ALA A 55 -15.02 -9.62 31.17
N GLU A 56 -15.26 -8.83 32.20
CA GLU A 56 -14.97 -7.38 32.21
C GLU A 56 -13.48 -7.09 32.06
N ALA A 57 -12.62 -7.80 32.81
CA ALA A 57 -11.17 -7.65 32.70
C ALA A 57 -10.64 -8.01 31.29
N TYR A 58 -11.16 -9.08 30.68
CA TYR A 58 -10.80 -9.42 29.31
C TYR A 58 -11.32 -8.38 28.32
N GLN A 59 -12.54 -7.85 28.51
CA GLN A 59 -13.09 -6.80 27.66
C GLN A 59 -12.23 -5.53 27.71
N GLU A 60 -11.81 -5.11 28.91
CA GLU A 60 -10.89 -3.98 29.07
C GLU A 60 -9.54 -4.22 28.38
N ALA A 61 -8.99 -5.42 28.48
CA ALA A 61 -7.71 -5.78 27.87
C ALA A 61 -7.74 -5.75 26.33
N ILE A 62 -8.86 -6.13 25.70
CA ILE A 62 -8.96 -6.18 24.23
C ILE A 62 -9.42 -4.85 23.62
N ASN A 63 -10.04 -3.96 24.40
CA ASN A 63 -10.60 -2.70 23.90
C ASN A 63 -9.58 -1.78 23.20
N PRO A 64 -8.34 -1.61 23.67
CA PRO A 64 -7.36 -0.74 23.02
C PRO A 64 -6.75 -1.33 21.75
N ILE A 65 -7.02 -2.60 21.44
CA ILE A 65 -6.44 -3.26 20.27
C ILE A 65 -7.18 -2.83 19.00
N THR A 66 -6.42 -2.42 17.99
CA THR A 66 -6.96 -1.91 16.71
C THR A 66 -7.50 -2.99 15.79
N ASP A 67 -6.95 -4.22 15.90
CA ASP A 67 -7.45 -5.36 15.16
C ASP A 67 -8.80 -5.84 15.74
N PRO A 68 -9.75 -6.31 14.91
CA PRO A 68 -10.96 -6.95 15.39
C PRO A 68 -10.65 -8.20 16.23
N ILE A 69 -11.10 -8.20 17.48
CA ILE A 69 -10.93 -9.32 18.42
C ILE A 69 -12.29 -9.74 18.98
N LEU A 70 -12.49 -11.06 18.96
CA LEU A 70 -13.62 -11.72 19.60
C LEU A 70 -13.13 -12.65 20.71
N LEU A 71 -13.85 -12.70 21.80
CA LEU A 71 -13.77 -13.77 22.80
C LEU A 71 -14.92 -14.72 22.59
N ILE A 72 -14.63 -16.01 22.47
CA ILE A 72 -15.61 -17.04 22.19
C ILE A 72 -15.63 -18.06 23.37
N ARG A 73 -16.84 -18.41 23.83
CA ARG A 73 -17.09 -19.49 24.76
C ARG A 73 -18.23 -20.33 24.21
N ASP A 74 -18.08 -21.65 24.18
CA ASP A 74 -19.10 -22.60 23.71
C ASP A 74 -19.68 -22.24 22.32
N ALA A 75 -18.79 -21.91 21.38
CA ALA A 75 -19.09 -21.44 20.01
C ALA A 75 -19.90 -20.14 19.93
N LYS A 76 -20.12 -19.41 21.03
CA LYS A 76 -20.79 -18.10 21.06
C LYS A 76 -19.82 -16.99 21.32
N VAL A 77 -20.09 -15.82 20.74
CA VAL A 77 -19.31 -14.60 20.98
C VAL A 77 -19.64 -14.05 22.37
N ALA A 78 -18.73 -14.25 23.32
CA ALA A 78 -18.86 -13.78 24.70
C ALA A 78 -18.55 -12.27 24.83
N ALA A 79 -17.55 -11.80 24.09
CA ALA A 79 -17.16 -10.38 24.05
C ALA A 79 -16.52 -10.03 22.71
N ALA A 80 -16.51 -8.72 22.39
CA ALA A 80 -15.89 -8.19 21.18
C ALA A 80 -15.37 -6.79 21.45
N ASN A 81 -14.18 -6.47 20.93
CA ASN A 81 -13.63 -5.11 21.02
C ASN A 81 -14.36 -4.14 20.08
N PRO A 82 -14.14 -2.82 20.19
CA PRO A 82 -14.76 -1.83 19.32
C PRO A 82 -14.50 -2.06 17.83
N ALA A 83 -13.28 -2.52 17.47
CA ALA A 83 -12.92 -2.82 16.08
C ALA A 83 -13.75 -3.97 15.51
N ALA A 84 -13.95 -5.05 16.28
CA ALA A 84 -14.79 -6.19 15.87
C ALA A 84 -16.26 -5.80 15.75
N LYS A 85 -16.79 -4.97 16.67
CA LYS A 85 -18.16 -4.47 16.61
C LYS A 85 -18.40 -3.58 15.38
N ASN A 86 -17.43 -2.76 15.01
CA ASN A 86 -17.49 -1.92 13.81
C ASN A 86 -17.41 -2.75 12.53
N PHE A 87 -16.60 -3.80 12.53
CA PHE A 87 -16.35 -4.63 11.34
C PHE A 87 -17.45 -5.67 11.10
N LEU A 88 -17.89 -6.37 12.15
CA LEU A 88 -18.86 -7.49 12.06
C LEU A 88 -20.28 -7.09 12.48
N GLY A 89 -20.44 -5.93 13.09
CA GLY A 89 -21.70 -5.43 13.66
C GLY A 89 -21.84 -5.69 15.15
N GLY A 90 -22.53 -4.80 15.87
CA GLY A 90 -22.72 -4.91 17.32
C GLY A 90 -23.64 -6.06 17.77
N HIS A 91 -24.44 -6.58 16.86
CA HIS A 91 -25.41 -7.66 17.11
C HIS A 91 -24.76 -9.05 17.33
N ILE A 92 -23.45 -9.17 17.05
CA ILE A 92 -22.75 -10.47 17.13
C ILE A 92 -22.60 -11.00 18.56
N ILE A 93 -22.72 -10.16 19.58
CA ILE A 93 -22.54 -10.58 20.98
C ILE A 93 -23.69 -11.51 21.40
N GLY A 94 -23.33 -12.68 21.93
CA GLY A 94 -24.25 -13.75 22.31
C GLY A 94 -24.64 -14.68 21.15
N GLU A 95 -24.35 -14.30 19.91
CA GLU A 95 -24.65 -15.11 18.73
C GLU A 95 -23.59 -16.21 18.53
N ASP A 96 -23.93 -17.22 17.72
CA ASP A 96 -22.98 -18.23 17.27
C ASP A 96 -21.89 -17.57 16.42
N VAL A 97 -20.64 -17.90 16.69
CA VAL A 97 -19.50 -17.31 15.99
C VAL A 97 -19.52 -17.54 14.47
N ARG A 98 -20.18 -18.61 14.01
CA ARG A 98 -20.38 -18.88 12.57
C ARG A 98 -21.35 -17.90 11.91
N VAL A 99 -22.22 -17.25 12.70
CA VAL A 99 -23.09 -16.16 12.22
C VAL A 99 -22.30 -14.86 12.15
N ALA A 100 -21.38 -14.64 13.09
CA ALA A 100 -20.51 -13.47 13.10
C ALA A 100 -19.47 -13.54 11.96
N ILE A 101 -18.85 -14.70 11.76
CA ILE A 101 -17.82 -14.92 10.71
C ILE A 101 -18.35 -15.94 9.71
N ARG A 102 -19.06 -15.44 8.69
CA ARG A 102 -19.69 -16.29 7.66
C ARG A 102 -18.68 -16.71 6.58
N HIS A 103 -17.73 -17.56 6.96
CA HIS A 103 -16.72 -18.05 6.01
C HIS A 103 -16.51 -19.56 6.19
N PRO A 104 -16.63 -20.38 5.13
CA PRO A 104 -16.53 -21.83 5.21
C PRO A 104 -15.24 -22.32 5.88
N ALA A 105 -14.09 -21.76 5.50
CA ALA A 105 -12.80 -22.16 6.05
C ALA A 105 -12.64 -21.87 7.56
N ALA A 106 -13.40 -20.92 8.10
CA ALA A 106 -13.39 -20.60 9.52
C ALA A 106 -14.40 -21.41 10.33
N ALA A 107 -15.53 -21.79 9.71
CA ALA A 107 -16.66 -22.40 10.39
C ALA A 107 -16.29 -23.68 11.17
N ASP A 108 -15.54 -24.58 10.54
CA ASP A 108 -15.14 -25.85 11.16
C ASP A 108 -14.20 -25.66 12.35
N ARG A 109 -13.23 -24.76 12.23
CA ARG A 109 -12.26 -24.48 13.31
C ARG A 109 -12.87 -23.67 14.46
N LEU A 110 -13.81 -22.78 14.16
CA LEU A 110 -14.51 -21.99 15.18
C LEU A 110 -15.50 -22.83 15.98
N ALA A 111 -16.14 -23.81 15.32
CA ALA A 111 -17.12 -24.70 15.95
C ALA A 111 -16.46 -25.86 16.73
N ASN A 112 -15.27 -26.31 16.34
CA ASN A 112 -14.63 -27.47 16.93
C ASN A 112 -13.73 -27.08 18.13
N PRO A 113 -14.07 -27.49 19.38
CA PRO A 113 -13.28 -27.11 20.56
C PRO A 113 -11.90 -27.79 20.62
N ASN A 114 -11.71 -28.91 19.94
CA ASN A 114 -10.50 -29.74 20.01
C ASN A 114 -9.62 -29.69 18.75
N ALA A 115 -9.74 -28.67 17.90
CA ALA A 115 -8.91 -28.56 16.73
C ALA A 115 -7.44 -28.47 17.14
N GLU A 116 -6.64 -29.46 16.78
CA GLU A 116 -5.19 -29.57 17.07
C GLU A 116 -4.35 -28.42 16.42
N HIS A 117 -4.99 -27.55 15.66
CA HIS A 117 -4.39 -26.46 14.87
C HIS A 117 -4.67 -25.07 15.47
N THR A 118 -4.74 -24.97 16.78
CA THR A 118 -4.76 -23.69 17.50
C THR A 118 -3.46 -22.94 17.22
N GLY A 119 -3.57 -21.80 16.54
CA GLY A 119 -2.42 -20.95 16.21
C GLY A 119 -2.06 -20.85 14.72
N GLU A 120 -2.46 -21.83 13.87
CA GLU A 120 -2.30 -21.69 12.43
C GLU A 120 -3.27 -20.65 11.85
N PRO A 121 -2.78 -19.68 11.07
CA PRO A 121 -3.64 -18.66 10.47
C PRO A 121 -4.56 -19.25 9.41
N ILE A 122 -5.79 -18.75 9.37
CA ILE A 122 -6.75 -19.04 8.30
C ILE A 122 -6.93 -17.80 7.45
N LEU A 123 -6.69 -17.91 6.15
CA LEU A 123 -6.94 -16.81 5.22
C LEU A 123 -8.43 -16.76 4.85
N LEU A 124 -9.07 -15.64 5.15
CA LEU A 124 -10.44 -15.32 4.79
C LEU A 124 -10.44 -14.35 3.60
N VAL A 125 -11.12 -14.72 2.53
CA VAL A 125 -11.24 -13.88 1.32
C VAL A 125 -12.68 -13.44 1.16
N GLY A 126 -12.92 -12.11 1.01
CA GLY A 126 -14.26 -11.58 0.77
C GLY A 126 -15.09 -11.34 2.04
N VAL A 127 -14.46 -11.35 3.22
CA VAL A 127 -15.09 -10.88 4.46
C VAL A 127 -14.92 -9.36 4.53
N GLY A 128 -16.00 -8.62 4.78
CA GLY A 128 -16.04 -7.16 4.72
C GLY A 128 -16.37 -6.68 3.31
N SER A 129 -15.41 -6.24 2.53
CA SER A 129 -15.60 -5.81 1.15
C SER A 129 -14.94 -6.75 0.13
N ALA A 130 -15.43 -6.70 -1.11
CA ALA A 130 -14.89 -7.53 -2.20
C ALA A 130 -13.39 -7.27 -2.39
N GLY A 131 -12.59 -8.32 -2.28
CA GLY A 131 -11.13 -8.26 -2.45
C GLY A 131 -10.32 -8.08 -1.16
N GLN A 132 -10.93 -7.79 -0.03
CA GLN A 132 -10.24 -7.80 1.26
C GLN A 132 -9.78 -9.20 1.64
N ARG A 133 -8.62 -9.26 2.29
CA ARG A 133 -8.01 -10.49 2.79
C ARG A 133 -7.72 -10.34 4.27
N TRP A 134 -8.37 -11.19 5.06
CA TRP A 134 -8.23 -11.21 6.50
C TRP A 134 -7.54 -12.49 6.94
N GLU A 135 -6.62 -12.37 7.85
CA GLU A 135 -6.03 -13.51 8.54
C GLU A 135 -6.75 -13.69 9.87
N LEU A 136 -7.33 -14.87 10.07
CA LEU A 136 -7.97 -15.25 11.32
C LEU A 136 -7.03 -16.16 12.11
N ARG A 137 -6.73 -15.79 13.36
CA ARG A 137 -5.98 -16.58 14.32
C ARG A 137 -6.85 -16.89 15.52
N ILE A 138 -6.75 -18.14 16.00
CA ILE A 138 -7.48 -18.62 17.18
C ILE A 138 -6.45 -18.98 18.24
N HIS A 139 -6.58 -18.38 19.42
CA HIS A 139 -5.75 -18.69 20.59
C HIS A 139 -6.63 -19.24 21.70
N ALA A 140 -6.27 -20.40 22.25
CA ALA A 140 -6.92 -20.94 23.42
C ALA A 140 -6.49 -20.14 24.65
N LEU A 141 -7.46 -19.73 25.46
CA LEU A 141 -7.27 -19.10 26.76
C LEU A 141 -7.68 -20.08 27.88
N ALA A 142 -7.51 -19.67 29.14
CA ALA A 142 -7.98 -20.42 30.26
C ALA A 142 -9.53 -20.55 30.28
N ASP A 143 -10.04 -21.54 30.99
CA ASP A 143 -11.47 -21.74 31.23
C ASP A 143 -12.32 -21.96 29.96
N GLY A 144 -11.75 -22.57 28.92
CA GLY A 144 -12.46 -22.86 27.66
C GLY A 144 -12.75 -21.63 26.78
N LEU A 145 -12.22 -20.46 27.14
CA LEU A 145 -12.27 -19.29 26.31
C LEU A 145 -11.30 -19.41 25.12
N LYS A 146 -11.70 -18.86 23.97
CA LYS A 146 -10.85 -18.69 22.82
C LYS A 146 -10.83 -17.22 22.42
N LEU A 147 -9.66 -16.72 22.10
CA LEU A 147 -9.47 -15.40 21.48
C LEU A 147 -9.36 -15.60 19.97
N VAL A 148 -10.21 -14.93 19.22
CA VAL A 148 -10.16 -14.88 17.75
C VAL A 148 -9.74 -13.49 17.35
N GLN A 149 -8.61 -13.40 16.66
CA GLN A 149 -8.08 -12.16 16.10
C GLN A 149 -8.25 -12.19 14.58
N LEU A 150 -8.69 -11.08 14.02
CA LEU A 150 -8.76 -10.83 12.58
C LEU A 150 -7.77 -9.71 12.24
N SER A 151 -6.79 -10.02 11.39
CA SER A 151 -5.81 -9.05 10.91
C SER A 151 -6.02 -8.76 9.44
N ASP A 152 -6.13 -7.48 9.05
CA ASP A 152 -6.24 -7.11 7.64
C ASP A 152 -4.88 -7.26 6.95
N GLN A 153 -4.79 -8.26 6.07
CA GLN A 153 -3.61 -8.57 5.26
C GLN A 153 -3.73 -8.04 3.83
N SER A 154 -4.77 -7.28 3.52
CA SER A 154 -5.04 -6.83 2.14
C SER A 154 -3.88 -6.04 1.54
N SER A 155 -3.25 -5.16 2.32
CA SER A 155 -2.09 -4.38 1.89
C SER A 155 -0.86 -5.26 1.63
N HIS A 156 -0.61 -6.26 2.48
CA HIS A 156 0.50 -7.20 2.32
C HIS A 156 0.33 -8.05 1.06
N TYR A 157 -0.84 -8.64 0.87
CA TYR A 157 -1.15 -9.43 -0.33
C TYR A 157 -1.15 -8.59 -1.60
N ALA A 158 -1.62 -7.34 -1.55
CA ALA A 158 -1.55 -6.42 -2.67
C ALA A 158 -0.09 -6.10 -3.05
N ALA A 159 0.78 -5.87 -2.08
CA ALA A 159 2.21 -5.63 -2.31
C ALA A 159 2.91 -6.85 -2.89
N GLU A 160 2.63 -8.04 -2.36
CA GLU A 160 3.21 -9.30 -2.85
C GLU A 160 2.74 -9.62 -4.28
N ARG A 161 1.45 -9.43 -4.56
CA ARG A 161 0.91 -9.57 -5.91
C ARG A 161 1.55 -8.58 -6.88
N MET A 162 1.67 -7.30 -6.49
CA MET A 162 2.36 -6.30 -7.31
C MET A 162 3.81 -6.70 -7.61
N ARG A 163 4.52 -7.32 -6.65
CA ARG A 163 5.87 -7.82 -6.85
C ARG A 163 5.91 -9.00 -7.84
N THR A 164 4.99 -9.94 -7.71
CA THR A 164 4.88 -11.09 -8.62
C THR A 164 4.52 -10.65 -10.04
N ASP A 165 3.53 -9.77 -10.18
CA ASP A 165 3.11 -9.19 -11.45
C ASP A 165 4.25 -8.38 -12.10
N PHE A 166 5.05 -7.67 -11.30
CA PHE A 166 6.24 -6.94 -11.77
C PHE A 166 7.28 -7.87 -12.40
N VAL A 167 7.64 -8.99 -11.74
CA VAL A 167 8.60 -9.96 -12.27
C VAL A 167 8.06 -10.63 -13.53
N ALA A 168 6.79 -11.01 -13.54
CA ALA A 168 6.15 -11.62 -14.70
C ALA A 168 6.15 -10.66 -15.90
N ASN A 169 5.73 -9.41 -15.71
CA ASN A 169 5.68 -8.40 -16.76
C ASN A 169 7.08 -8.04 -17.27
N ALA A 170 8.08 -7.91 -16.39
CA ALA A 170 9.48 -7.68 -16.77
C ALA A 170 10.00 -8.82 -17.67
N SER A 171 9.73 -10.07 -17.29
CA SER A 171 10.09 -11.24 -18.06
C SER A 171 9.44 -11.26 -19.44
N HIS A 172 8.17 -10.87 -19.54
CA HIS A 172 7.45 -10.77 -20.82
C HIS A 172 7.99 -9.65 -21.70
N GLU A 173 8.25 -8.45 -21.14
CA GLU A 173 8.77 -7.30 -21.88
C GLU A 173 10.24 -7.51 -22.33
N LEU A 174 11.02 -8.36 -21.67
CA LEU A 174 12.36 -8.78 -22.10
C LEU A 174 12.33 -9.92 -23.14
N ARG A 175 11.41 -10.88 -23.00
CA ARG A 175 11.34 -12.05 -23.90
C ARG A 175 10.99 -11.65 -25.35
N THR A 176 10.10 -10.70 -25.52
CA THR A 176 9.62 -10.27 -26.84
C THR A 176 10.75 -9.71 -27.73
N PRO A 177 11.53 -8.69 -27.30
CA PRO A 177 12.63 -8.17 -28.11
C PRO A 177 13.75 -9.23 -28.30
N LEU A 178 14.00 -10.07 -27.30
CA LEU A 178 14.99 -11.14 -27.42
C LEU A 178 14.62 -12.16 -28.51
N ALA A 179 13.34 -12.54 -28.57
CA ALA A 179 12.84 -13.42 -29.65
C ALA A 179 12.93 -12.76 -31.03
N ALA A 180 12.67 -11.44 -31.10
CA ALA A 180 12.82 -10.69 -32.35
C ALA A 180 14.29 -10.64 -32.79
N LEU A 181 15.21 -10.33 -31.87
CA LEU A 181 16.66 -10.34 -32.14
C LEU A 181 17.11 -11.70 -32.69
N LYS A 182 16.69 -12.79 -32.02
CA LYS A 182 17.01 -14.15 -32.44
C LYS A 182 16.51 -14.42 -33.86
N GLY A 183 15.24 -14.08 -34.16
CA GLY A 183 14.66 -14.27 -35.50
C GLY A 183 15.38 -13.47 -36.60
N PHE A 184 15.83 -12.22 -36.31
CA PHE A 184 16.61 -11.45 -37.26
C PHE A 184 17.99 -12.04 -37.48
N ILE A 185 18.66 -12.56 -36.45
CA ILE A 185 19.94 -13.25 -36.59
C ILE A 185 19.77 -14.48 -37.48
N GLU A 186 18.80 -15.36 -37.18
CA GLU A 186 18.51 -16.57 -37.98
C GLU A 186 18.20 -16.21 -39.43
N THR A 187 17.49 -15.11 -39.69
CA THR A 187 17.21 -14.66 -41.04
C THR A 187 18.47 -14.18 -41.77
N LEU A 188 19.36 -13.45 -41.06
CA LEU A 188 20.61 -12.95 -41.66
C LEU A 188 21.63 -14.04 -41.91
N GLU A 189 21.55 -15.20 -41.23
CA GLU A 189 22.36 -16.38 -41.50
C GLU A 189 21.97 -17.04 -42.81
N SER A 190 20.76 -16.77 -43.36
CA SER A 190 20.39 -17.32 -44.67
C SER A 190 21.21 -16.66 -45.79
N PRO A 191 21.65 -17.44 -46.82
CA PRO A 191 22.48 -16.91 -47.91
C PRO A 191 21.81 -15.81 -48.73
N GLU A 192 20.46 -15.82 -48.82
CA GLU A 192 19.71 -14.85 -49.61
C GLU A 192 19.61 -13.51 -48.86
N ALA A 193 19.17 -13.50 -47.58
CA ALA A 193 19.03 -12.28 -46.81
C ALA A 193 20.34 -11.70 -46.32
N GLY A 194 21.34 -12.53 -46.02
CA GLY A 194 22.65 -12.08 -45.56
C GLY A 194 23.52 -11.40 -46.64
N LYS A 195 23.27 -11.70 -47.94
CA LYS A 195 23.97 -11.07 -49.08
C LYS A 195 23.28 -9.81 -49.59
N ASP A 196 21.98 -9.57 -49.26
CA ASP A 196 21.29 -8.37 -49.63
C ASP A 196 21.63 -7.25 -48.63
N ASP A 197 22.43 -6.29 -49.11
CA ASP A 197 22.93 -5.15 -48.30
C ASP A 197 21.81 -4.28 -47.73
N GLU A 198 20.70 -4.11 -48.43
CA GLU A 198 19.58 -3.30 -47.94
C GLU A 198 18.85 -4.00 -46.78
N THR A 199 18.51 -5.27 -46.95
CA THR A 199 17.88 -6.12 -45.92
C THR A 199 18.79 -6.23 -44.71
N ARG A 200 20.10 -6.49 -44.90
CA ARG A 200 21.08 -6.58 -43.82
C ARG A 200 21.15 -5.28 -43.02
N THR A 201 21.27 -4.14 -43.69
CA THR A 201 21.35 -2.83 -43.03
C THR A 201 20.06 -2.53 -42.25
N ARG A 202 18.91 -2.83 -42.83
CA ARG A 202 17.60 -2.64 -42.19
C ARG A 202 17.46 -3.52 -40.95
N PHE A 203 17.81 -4.80 -41.00
CA PHE A 203 17.71 -5.71 -39.87
C PHE A 203 18.70 -5.37 -38.75
N LEU A 204 19.92 -5.06 -39.06
CA LEU A 204 20.91 -4.56 -38.08
C LEU A 204 20.42 -3.30 -37.36
N LYS A 205 19.78 -2.38 -38.06
CA LYS A 205 19.18 -1.18 -37.46
C LYS A 205 18.04 -1.53 -36.50
N ILE A 206 17.17 -2.48 -36.86
CA ILE A 206 16.08 -2.92 -36.00
C ILE A 206 16.63 -3.63 -34.77
N MET A 207 17.63 -4.52 -34.97
CA MET A 207 18.29 -5.23 -33.87
C MET A 207 18.94 -4.25 -32.87
N TYR A 208 19.62 -3.23 -33.38
CA TYR A 208 20.19 -2.19 -32.53
C TYR A 208 19.10 -1.45 -31.71
N GLN A 209 17.98 -1.12 -32.33
CA GLN A 209 16.86 -0.46 -31.66
C GLN A 209 16.23 -1.34 -30.56
N GLU A 210 16.10 -2.65 -30.81
CA GLU A 210 15.57 -3.59 -29.80
C GLU A 210 16.57 -3.80 -28.66
N ALA A 211 17.87 -3.89 -28.95
CA ALA A 211 18.92 -3.99 -27.92
C ALA A 211 18.95 -2.73 -27.02
N ASP A 212 18.90 -1.53 -27.61
CA ASP A 212 18.82 -0.26 -26.89
C ASP A 212 17.54 -0.13 -26.05
N ARG A 213 16.43 -0.66 -26.56
CA ARG A 213 15.19 -0.76 -25.79
C ARG A 213 15.31 -1.70 -24.59
N MET A 214 15.94 -2.87 -24.76
CA MET A 214 16.20 -3.82 -23.67
C MET A 214 17.09 -3.20 -22.60
N GLN A 215 18.17 -2.53 -23.01
CA GLN A 215 19.06 -1.83 -22.09
C GLN A 215 18.31 -0.82 -21.24
N ARG A 216 17.50 0.06 -21.85
CA ARG A 216 16.68 1.03 -21.12
C ARG A 216 15.68 0.36 -20.17
N LEU A 217 15.08 -0.77 -20.57
CA LEU A 217 14.18 -1.52 -19.69
C LEU A 217 14.91 -2.05 -18.45
N VAL A 218 16.11 -2.60 -18.61
CA VAL A 218 16.94 -3.08 -17.49
C VAL A 218 17.34 -1.91 -16.57
N GLU A 219 17.75 -0.77 -17.13
CA GLU A 219 18.08 0.43 -16.37
C GLU A 219 16.90 0.94 -15.55
N ASP A 220 15.70 0.99 -16.15
CA ASP A 220 14.44 1.38 -15.48
C ASP A 220 14.10 0.41 -14.33
N LEU A 221 14.25 -0.92 -14.54
CA LEU A 221 14.01 -1.95 -13.54
C LEU A 221 14.98 -1.81 -12.36
N MET A 222 16.27 -1.64 -12.66
CA MET A 222 17.30 -1.46 -11.63
C MET A 222 17.10 -0.18 -10.83
N SER A 223 16.75 0.91 -11.51
CA SER A 223 16.44 2.18 -10.86
C SER A 223 15.24 2.05 -9.92
N LEU A 224 14.13 1.46 -10.40
CA LEU A 224 12.93 1.26 -9.59
C LEU A 224 13.23 0.38 -8.36
N SER A 225 13.99 -0.71 -8.55
CA SER A 225 14.40 -1.58 -7.45
C SER A 225 15.22 -0.84 -6.38
N ARG A 226 16.16 0.03 -6.81
CA ARG A 226 16.98 0.85 -5.89
C ARG A 226 16.12 1.86 -5.12
N ILE A 227 15.24 2.58 -5.81
CA ILE A 227 14.36 3.58 -5.17
C ILE A 227 13.44 2.91 -4.14
N GLU A 228 12.94 1.71 -4.43
CA GLU A 228 12.11 0.95 -3.49
C GLU A 228 12.88 0.46 -2.28
N ALA A 229 14.12 0.01 -2.45
CA ALA A 229 14.99 -0.39 -1.33
C ALA A 229 15.29 0.78 -0.39
N GLU A 230 15.41 1.99 -0.95
CA GLU A 230 15.72 3.23 -0.22
C GLU A 230 14.48 4.03 0.23
N LYS A 231 13.28 3.48 0.09
CA LYS A 231 11.99 4.19 0.29
C LYS A 231 11.90 4.93 1.64
N TYR A 232 12.52 4.39 2.68
CA TYR A 232 12.47 4.96 4.03
C TYR A 232 13.66 5.88 4.36
N GLN A 233 14.59 6.05 3.43
CA GLN A 233 15.73 6.94 3.60
C GLN A 233 15.45 8.25 2.84
N LEU A 234 15.04 9.28 3.57
CA LEU A 234 14.80 10.59 2.97
C LEU A 234 16.12 11.20 2.48
N PRO A 235 16.17 11.73 1.24
CA PRO A 235 17.35 12.45 0.77
C PRO A 235 17.54 13.74 1.60
N SER A 236 18.79 14.07 1.90
CA SER A 236 19.13 15.21 2.77
C SER A 236 19.96 16.29 2.09
N GLU A 237 20.44 16.06 0.87
CA GLU A 237 21.29 17.04 0.18
C GLU A 237 20.48 18.22 -0.37
N PRO A 238 21.01 19.47 -0.29
CA PRO A 238 20.35 20.63 -0.86
C PRO A 238 20.49 20.61 -2.38
N VAL A 239 19.39 20.68 -3.10
CA VAL A 239 19.34 20.68 -4.57
C VAL A 239 18.72 21.97 -5.07
N ASN A 240 19.40 22.61 -6.04
CA ASN A 240 18.90 23.75 -6.79
C ASN A 240 18.18 23.26 -8.06
N LEU A 241 16.85 23.38 -8.08
CA LEU A 241 16.05 22.92 -9.23
C LEU A 241 16.32 23.72 -10.51
N ALA A 242 16.72 24.98 -10.42
CA ALA A 242 17.02 25.77 -11.62
C ALA A 242 18.27 25.24 -12.34
N ASN A 243 19.33 24.91 -11.59
CA ASN A 243 20.54 24.30 -12.14
C ASN A 243 20.21 22.91 -12.70
N LEU A 244 19.50 22.09 -11.97
CA LEU A 244 19.10 20.75 -12.40
C LEU A 244 18.32 20.78 -13.73
N ILE A 245 17.35 21.69 -13.88
CA ILE A 245 16.57 21.85 -15.12
C ILE A 245 17.48 22.30 -16.27
N SER A 246 18.42 23.20 -16.00
CA SER A 246 19.39 23.66 -17.02
C SER A 246 20.26 22.53 -17.52
N ASP A 247 20.77 21.68 -16.61
CA ASP A 247 21.62 20.54 -16.95
C ASP A 247 20.86 19.50 -17.76
N VAL A 248 19.64 19.14 -17.32
CA VAL A 248 18.78 18.19 -18.04
C VAL A 248 18.41 18.76 -19.43
N LYS A 249 18.08 20.06 -19.54
CA LYS A 249 17.83 20.71 -20.81
C LYS A 249 19.04 20.60 -21.73
N GLY A 250 20.25 20.87 -21.22
CA GLY A 250 21.50 20.78 -21.98
C GLY A 250 21.75 19.40 -22.56
N VAL A 251 21.60 18.35 -21.73
CA VAL A 251 21.72 16.94 -22.15
C VAL A 251 20.65 16.63 -23.20
N PHE A 252 19.42 17.07 -23.02
CA PHE A 252 18.33 16.78 -23.94
C PHE A 252 18.50 17.44 -25.31
N LEU A 253 19.01 18.67 -25.36
CA LEU A 253 19.26 19.42 -26.61
C LEU A 253 20.50 18.92 -27.36
N SER A 254 21.46 18.32 -26.68
CA SER A 254 22.63 17.71 -27.33
C SER A 254 22.29 16.50 -28.21
N GLY A 255 21.08 15.94 -28.05
CA GLY A 255 20.58 14.85 -28.88
C GLY A 255 20.29 15.29 -30.32
N ARG A 256 20.52 14.37 -31.29
CA ARG A 256 20.33 14.63 -32.73
C ARG A 256 18.90 15.15 -33.01
N ASN A 257 18.80 16.24 -33.82
CA ASN A 257 17.55 16.84 -34.31
C ASN A 257 16.63 17.52 -33.29
N LYS A 258 17.13 17.99 -32.16
CA LYS A 258 16.36 18.78 -31.21
C LYS A 258 16.77 20.24 -31.26
N LYS A 259 15.79 21.14 -31.23
CA LYS A 259 16.01 22.60 -31.30
C LYS A 259 15.69 23.23 -29.95
N GLU A 260 16.31 24.34 -29.65
CA GLU A 260 16.01 25.11 -28.44
C GLU A 260 14.54 25.58 -28.38
N SER A 261 13.94 25.87 -29.54
CA SER A 261 12.51 26.19 -29.68
C SER A 261 11.56 25.06 -29.23
N ASP A 262 12.07 23.84 -29.13
CA ASP A 262 11.28 22.68 -28.67
C ASP A 262 11.06 22.69 -27.15
N PHE A 263 11.71 23.62 -26.44
CA PHE A 263 11.65 23.77 -25.00
C PHE A 263 11.28 25.17 -24.55
N ASN A 264 10.22 25.28 -23.75
CA ASN A 264 9.85 26.46 -23.00
C ASN A 264 10.16 26.24 -21.52
N VAL A 265 11.15 26.95 -20.97
CA VAL A 265 11.52 26.85 -19.56
C VAL A 265 11.20 28.15 -18.85
N SER A 266 10.34 28.11 -17.85
CA SER A 266 10.00 29.26 -17.01
C SER A 266 10.34 28.92 -15.55
N VAL A 267 11.44 29.47 -15.08
CA VAL A 267 11.99 29.27 -13.74
C VAL A 267 12.29 30.63 -13.12
N PRO A 268 11.74 30.97 -11.94
CA PRO A 268 12.08 32.19 -11.22
C PRO A 268 13.57 32.24 -10.86
N LYS A 269 14.16 33.47 -10.86
CA LYS A 269 15.59 33.67 -10.57
C LYS A 269 15.98 33.25 -9.13
N ASN A 270 15.06 33.37 -8.17
CA ASN A 270 15.30 33.08 -6.74
C ASN A 270 14.40 31.92 -6.28
N LEU A 271 14.73 30.70 -6.71
CA LEU A 271 14.07 29.52 -6.19
C LEU A 271 14.71 29.07 -4.88
N PRO A 272 13.92 28.73 -3.87
CA PRO A 272 14.43 28.06 -2.67
C PRO A 272 14.99 26.67 -3.02
N MET A 273 15.95 26.22 -2.22
CA MET A 273 16.49 24.87 -2.31
C MET A 273 15.47 23.85 -1.82
N ILE A 274 15.57 22.64 -2.33
CA ILE A 274 14.85 21.46 -1.83
C ILE A 274 15.85 20.44 -1.29
N GLN A 275 15.42 19.59 -0.34
CA GLN A 275 16.19 18.40 0.01
C GLN A 275 15.95 17.34 -1.04
N GLY A 276 17.02 16.76 -1.59
CA GLY A 276 16.86 15.80 -2.67
C GLY A 276 18.12 15.03 -3.01
N ASP A 277 17.93 13.97 -3.78
CA ASP A 277 18.96 13.24 -4.49
C ASP A 277 19.02 13.79 -5.92
N TYR A 278 20.12 14.42 -6.27
CA TYR A 278 20.31 15.08 -7.58
C TYR A 278 20.10 14.08 -8.74
N ALA A 279 20.66 12.89 -8.65
CA ALA A 279 20.58 11.88 -9.70
C ALA A 279 19.13 11.38 -9.91
N GLN A 280 18.40 11.16 -8.83
CA GLN A 280 17.00 10.74 -8.90
C GLN A 280 16.10 11.87 -9.44
N LEU A 281 16.29 13.11 -8.99
CA LEU A 281 15.54 14.25 -9.50
C LEU A 281 15.87 14.53 -10.98
N SER A 282 17.12 14.32 -11.41
CA SER A 282 17.51 14.37 -12.82
C SER A 282 16.79 13.29 -13.63
N GLN A 283 16.72 12.07 -13.13
CA GLN A 283 15.98 10.97 -13.75
C GLN A 283 14.48 11.26 -13.83
N LEU A 284 13.89 11.82 -12.77
CA LEU A 284 12.48 12.26 -12.77
C LEU A 284 12.21 13.25 -13.90
N LEU A 285 13.01 14.31 -14.01
CA LEU A 285 12.89 15.30 -15.08
C LEU A 285 13.09 14.70 -16.46
N HIS A 286 14.10 13.84 -16.63
CA HIS A 286 14.36 13.16 -17.89
C HIS A 286 13.16 12.31 -18.33
N ASN A 287 12.54 11.56 -17.40
CA ASN A 287 11.36 10.75 -17.67
C ASN A 287 10.16 11.62 -18.08
N LEU A 288 9.92 12.73 -17.37
CA LEU A 288 8.82 13.63 -17.70
C LEU A 288 9.01 14.31 -19.06
N ILE A 289 10.18 14.87 -19.30
CA ILE A 289 10.51 15.58 -20.56
C ILE A 289 10.49 14.59 -21.74
N SER A 290 11.08 13.41 -21.58
CA SER A 290 11.08 12.36 -22.60
C SER A 290 9.65 11.91 -22.94
N ASN A 291 8.78 11.75 -21.95
CA ASN A 291 7.38 11.43 -22.17
C ASN A 291 6.64 12.57 -22.90
N ALA A 292 6.80 13.80 -22.44
CA ALA A 292 6.19 14.97 -23.08
C ALA A 292 6.62 15.12 -24.54
N TYR A 293 7.88 14.82 -24.86
CA TYR A 293 8.40 14.86 -26.23
C TYR A 293 7.90 13.68 -27.08
N LYS A 294 7.79 12.49 -26.51
CA LYS A 294 7.30 11.28 -27.21
C LYS A 294 5.82 11.35 -27.57
N TYR A 295 5.01 11.91 -26.69
CA TYR A 295 3.54 11.92 -26.82
C TYR A 295 2.99 13.29 -27.26
N GLY A 296 3.82 14.34 -27.23
CA GLY A 296 3.52 15.65 -27.80
C GLY A 296 3.37 15.60 -29.32
N ARG A 297 2.63 16.55 -29.88
CA ARG A 297 2.52 16.71 -31.35
C ARG A 297 3.84 17.19 -31.93
N ARG A 298 4.16 16.71 -33.13
CA ARG A 298 5.34 17.17 -33.86
C ARG A 298 5.24 18.67 -34.10
N GLY A 299 6.33 19.40 -33.82
CA GLY A 299 6.41 20.86 -34.01
C GLY A 299 5.81 21.66 -32.86
N THR A 300 5.40 21.03 -31.75
CA THR A 300 5.03 21.76 -30.52
C THR A 300 6.13 21.69 -29.50
N SER A 301 6.22 22.71 -28.64
CA SER A 301 7.21 22.77 -27.57
C SER A 301 6.73 22.05 -26.29
N VAL A 302 7.68 21.49 -25.55
CA VAL A 302 7.47 21.00 -24.18
C VAL A 302 7.71 22.17 -23.23
N SER A 303 6.77 22.45 -22.34
CA SER A 303 6.88 23.48 -21.31
C SER A 303 7.29 22.89 -19.96
N VAL A 304 8.37 23.45 -19.38
CA VAL A 304 8.81 23.15 -18.02
C VAL A 304 8.68 24.40 -17.17
N THR A 305 7.84 24.37 -16.15
CA THR A 305 7.61 25.52 -15.26
C THR A 305 7.88 25.14 -13.81
N VAL A 306 8.51 26.04 -13.06
CA VAL A 306 8.66 25.88 -11.61
C VAL A 306 8.17 27.15 -10.92
N GLU A 307 7.37 26.97 -9.89
CA GLU A 307 6.91 28.07 -9.06
C GLU A 307 6.67 27.60 -7.63
N PRO A 308 6.83 28.46 -6.62
CA PRO A 308 6.42 28.13 -5.26
C PRO A 308 4.90 28.03 -5.21
N ASN A 309 4.38 27.13 -4.36
CA ASN A 309 2.95 27.08 -4.07
C ASN A 309 2.53 28.34 -3.26
N ARG A 310 1.21 28.58 -3.16
CA ARG A 310 0.65 29.78 -2.49
C ARG A 310 1.19 30.01 -1.08
N ASN A 311 1.53 28.95 -0.36
CA ASN A 311 2.02 29.02 1.04
C ASN A 311 3.55 28.96 1.12
N ALA A 312 4.28 28.99 0.00
CA ALA A 312 5.72 28.86 -0.09
C ALA A 312 6.31 27.68 0.70
N SER A 313 5.54 26.61 0.88
CA SER A 313 5.96 25.38 1.57
C SER A 313 6.46 24.29 0.62
N MET A 314 6.08 24.39 -0.66
CA MET A 314 6.46 23.44 -1.71
C MET A 314 6.77 24.16 -3.01
N LEU A 315 7.69 23.61 -3.80
CA LEU A 315 7.87 23.97 -5.21
C LEU A 315 6.95 23.10 -6.07
N ARG A 316 6.27 23.74 -7.02
CA ARG A 316 5.47 23.13 -8.06
C ARG A 316 6.27 23.08 -9.35
N LEU A 317 6.73 21.90 -9.73
CA LEU A 317 7.40 21.63 -11.01
C LEU A 317 6.38 21.01 -11.96
N SER A 318 6.09 21.63 -13.08
CA SER A 318 5.15 21.12 -14.09
C SER A 318 5.84 20.91 -15.42
N VAL A 319 5.61 19.77 -16.05
CA VAL A 319 6.01 19.45 -17.42
C VAL A 319 4.75 19.24 -18.24
N THR A 320 4.59 20.04 -19.28
CA THR A 320 3.37 20.09 -20.10
C THR A 320 3.69 19.84 -21.58
N ASP A 321 2.93 18.97 -22.21
CA ASP A 321 2.94 18.72 -23.64
C ASP A 321 1.62 19.17 -24.31
N GLN A 322 1.66 19.28 -25.65
CA GLN A 322 0.51 19.58 -26.49
C GLN A 322 0.17 18.37 -27.37
N GLY A 323 0.11 17.18 -26.74
CA GLY A 323 -0.20 15.92 -27.41
C GLY A 323 -1.69 15.67 -27.60
N ASP A 324 -2.02 14.41 -27.88
CA ASP A 324 -3.41 13.96 -28.06
C ASP A 324 -4.20 13.92 -26.74
N GLY A 325 -3.51 14.10 -25.59
CA GLY A 325 -4.11 13.98 -24.27
C GLY A 325 -4.53 12.56 -23.95
N ILE A 326 -5.00 12.38 -22.72
CA ILE A 326 -5.31 11.07 -22.12
C ILE A 326 -6.76 11.10 -21.64
N ALA A 327 -7.50 10.03 -21.88
CA ALA A 327 -8.86 9.89 -21.41
C ALA A 327 -8.90 9.70 -19.87
N PRO A 328 -9.91 10.26 -19.17
CA PRO A 328 -9.96 10.27 -17.71
C PRO A 328 -9.84 8.90 -17.05
N GLU A 329 -10.37 7.85 -17.67
CA GLU A 329 -10.31 6.47 -17.18
C GLU A 329 -8.90 5.89 -17.07
N HIS A 330 -7.95 6.43 -17.84
CA HIS A 330 -6.56 6.00 -17.82
C HIS A 330 -5.70 6.76 -16.80
N ILE A 331 -6.09 7.98 -16.40
CA ILE A 331 -5.28 8.85 -15.54
C ILE A 331 -4.88 8.17 -14.21
N PRO A 332 -5.78 7.52 -13.46
CA PRO A 332 -5.43 6.87 -12.20
C PRO A 332 -4.40 5.74 -12.37
N ARG A 333 -4.35 5.14 -13.56
CA ARG A 333 -3.53 3.98 -13.87
C ARG A 333 -2.16 4.31 -14.47
N LEU A 334 -1.91 5.55 -14.84
CA LEU A 334 -0.67 5.97 -15.51
C LEU A 334 0.60 5.70 -14.71
N THR A 335 0.49 5.61 -13.40
CA THR A 335 1.60 5.32 -12.48
C THR A 335 1.71 3.83 -12.13
N GLU A 336 0.82 2.97 -12.64
CA GLU A 336 0.97 1.53 -12.53
C GLU A 336 2.17 1.07 -13.37
N ARG A 337 2.93 0.10 -12.88
CA ARG A 337 4.09 -0.45 -13.59
C ARG A 337 3.66 -1.17 -14.87
N PHE A 338 4.34 -0.92 -15.97
CA PHE A 338 4.06 -1.46 -17.31
C PHE A 338 2.71 -1.04 -17.91
N TYR A 339 2.00 -0.11 -17.26
CA TYR A 339 0.75 0.38 -17.81
C TYR A 339 0.97 1.27 -19.01
N ARG A 340 0.16 1.09 -20.04
CA ARG A 340 0.21 1.84 -21.30
C ARG A 340 -1.21 2.00 -21.84
N VAL A 341 -1.59 3.23 -22.22
CA VAL A 341 -2.91 3.54 -22.77
C VAL A 341 -3.13 2.83 -24.10
N ASP A 342 -2.11 2.85 -24.97
CA ASP A 342 -2.09 2.14 -26.25
C ASP A 342 -0.81 1.31 -26.37
N LYS A 343 -0.95 -0.01 -26.29
CA LYS A 343 0.16 -0.96 -26.34
C LYS A 343 0.86 -0.94 -27.72
N GLY A 344 0.12 -0.77 -28.81
CA GLY A 344 0.65 -0.77 -30.18
C GLY A 344 1.50 0.47 -30.46
N ARG A 345 0.92 1.64 -30.32
CA ARG A 345 1.58 2.93 -30.55
C ARG A 345 2.77 3.15 -29.60
N SER A 346 2.59 2.82 -28.33
CA SER A 346 3.66 2.97 -27.34
C SER A 346 4.84 2.01 -27.61
N LYS A 347 4.60 0.83 -28.19
CA LYS A 347 5.66 -0.12 -28.56
C LYS A 347 6.53 0.45 -29.69
N SER A 348 5.91 1.06 -30.71
CA SER A 348 6.64 1.71 -31.83
C SER A 348 7.46 2.94 -31.39
N ILE A 349 7.06 3.60 -30.30
CA ILE A 349 7.77 4.80 -29.74
C ILE A 349 8.81 4.40 -28.66
N GLY A 350 8.94 3.12 -28.34
CA GLY A 350 9.94 2.60 -27.40
C GLY A 350 9.68 2.95 -25.92
N GLY A 351 8.41 3.00 -25.50
CA GLY A 351 8.05 3.20 -24.10
C GLY A 351 8.15 1.88 -23.30
N THR A 352 8.72 1.90 -22.10
CA THR A 352 8.80 0.76 -21.18
C THR A 352 7.54 0.60 -20.31
N GLY A 353 6.79 1.70 -20.09
CA GLY A 353 5.67 1.74 -19.13
C GLY A 353 6.12 1.85 -17.67
N LEU A 354 7.41 2.10 -17.43
CA LEU A 354 7.98 2.26 -16.09
C LEU A 354 8.25 3.73 -15.73
N GLY A 355 8.44 4.61 -16.71
CA GLY A 355 8.89 5.98 -16.47
C GLY A 355 8.02 6.78 -15.50
N LEU A 356 6.68 6.74 -15.60
CA LEU A 356 5.80 7.45 -14.66
C LEU A 356 5.72 6.76 -13.28
N ALA A 357 5.88 5.45 -13.21
CA ALA A 357 6.03 4.74 -11.94
C ALA A 357 7.32 5.19 -11.22
N ILE A 358 8.45 5.29 -11.94
CA ILE A 358 9.71 5.82 -11.40
C ILE A 358 9.53 7.25 -10.91
N VAL A 359 8.89 8.12 -11.70
CA VAL A 359 8.60 9.51 -11.30
C VAL A 359 7.80 9.55 -10.00
N LYS A 360 6.76 8.74 -9.87
CA LYS A 360 5.95 8.64 -8.65
C LYS A 360 6.79 8.23 -7.44
N HIS A 361 7.56 7.15 -7.55
CA HIS A 361 8.39 6.65 -6.44
C HIS A 361 9.49 7.65 -6.02
N ILE A 362 10.15 8.31 -6.99
CA ILE A 362 11.09 9.40 -6.68
C ILE A 362 10.38 10.53 -5.94
N THR A 363 9.22 10.94 -6.41
CA THR A 363 8.44 12.02 -5.78
C THR A 363 8.05 11.66 -4.34
N GLU A 364 7.55 10.46 -4.12
CA GLU A 364 7.17 9.97 -2.78
C GLU A 364 8.39 9.89 -1.83
N ARG A 365 9.54 9.40 -2.33
CA ARG A 365 10.79 9.36 -1.54
C ARG A 365 11.28 10.75 -1.14
N HIS A 366 10.98 11.77 -1.93
CA HIS A 366 11.30 13.17 -1.62
C HIS A 366 10.22 13.89 -0.79
N GLY A 367 9.27 13.14 -0.19
CA GLY A 367 8.18 13.70 0.60
C GLY A 367 7.21 14.57 -0.22
N GLY A 368 7.23 14.41 -1.54
CA GLY A 368 6.41 15.15 -2.48
C GLY A 368 5.11 14.43 -2.87
N ARG A 369 4.36 15.06 -3.78
CA ARG A 369 3.18 14.46 -4.40
C ARG A 369 3.16 14.75 -5.89
N MET A 370 2.54 13.87 -6.66
CA MET A 370 2.38 13.96 -8.11
C MET A 370 0.91 14.13 -8.48
N GLU A 371 0.64 15.01 -9.43
CA GLU A 371 -0.67 15.21 -10.04
C GLU A 371 -0.55 15.14 -11.57
N VAL A 372 -1.52 14.50 -12.21
CA VAL A 372 -1.62 14.44 -13.68
C VAL A 372 -2.93 15.05 -14.12
N THR A 373 -2.86 16.05 -14.97
CA THR A 373 -4.01 16.65 -15.63
C THR A 373 -3.89 16.48 -17.13
N SER A 374 -4.93 15.99 -17.77
CA SER A 374 -4.93 15.80 -19.22
C SER A 374 -6.32 16.02 -19.78
N LYS A 375 -6.36 16.56 -21.00
CA LYS A 375 -7.60 16.71 -21.77
C LYS A 375 -7.37 16.22 -23.18
N LYS A 376 -8.21 15.28 -23.62
CA LYS A 376 -8.13 14.67 -24.96
C LYS A 376 -8.18 15.78 -26.03
N GLY A 377 -7.25 15.73 -26.97
CA GLY A 377 -7.10 16.71 -28.05
C GLY A 377 -6.31 17.99 -27.67
N ILE A 378 -5.99 18.19 -26.39
CA ILE A 378 -5.25 19.40 -25.92
C ILE A 378 -3.83 19.06 -25.50
N GLY A 379 -3.62 18.07 -24.63
CA GLY A 379 -2.31 17.67 -24.13
C GLY A 379 -2.36 17.18 -22.70
N THR A 380 -1.19 16.98 -22.11
CA THR A 380 -1.01 16.47 -20.73
C THR A 380 -0.06 17.34 -19.96
N SER A 381 -0.36 17.58 -18.69
CA SER A 381 0.51 18.24 -17.72
C SER A 381 0.73 17.32 -16.53
N VAL A 382 1.99 17.02 -16.24
CA VAL A 382 2.42 16.30 -15.04
C VAL A 382 3.05 17.29 -14.08
N THR A 383 2.49 17.38 -12.89
CA THR A 383 2.91 18.32 -11.85
C THR A 383 3.45 17.59 -10.63
N ILE A 384 4.63 17.97 -10.20
CA ILE A 384 5.32 17.44 -9.03
C ILE A 384 5.42 18.53 -7.97
N PHE A 385 5.04 18.24 -6.76
CA PHE A 385 5.18 19.12 -5.61
C PHE A 385 6.30 18.59 -4.72
N LEU A 386 7.31 19.40 -4.47
CA LEU A 386 8.47 19.04 -3.65
C LEU A 386 8.59 19.99 -2.46
N PRO A 387 8.84 19.50 -1.24
CA PRO A 387 8.96 20.34 -0.05
C PRO A 387 10.22 21.22 -0.13
N ILE A 388 10.08 22.47 0.31
CA ILE A 388 11.17 23.46 0.38
C ILE A 388 11.95 23.26 1.67
N ILE A 389 13.27 23.41 1.63
CA ILE A 389 14.11 23.50 2.84
C ILE A 389 13.72 24.78 3.60
N ARG A 390 13.36 24.61 4.86
CA ARG A 390 13.10 25.74 5.79
C ARG A 390 14.38 26.22 6.44
#